data_224f5f5d31a3dfcfe1d3cfd057dd94cb
#
_entry.id   224f5f5d31a3dfcfe1d3cfd057dd94cb
#
_cell.length_a   1.000
_cell.length_b   1.000
_cell.length_c   1.000
_cell.angle_alpha   90.00
_cell.angle_beta   90.00
_cell.angle_gamma   90.00
#
_symmetry.space_group_name_H-M   'P 1'
#
loop_
_entity.id
_entity.type
_entity.pdbx_description
1 polymer ?
#
loop_
_entity_poly.entity_id
_entity_poly.type
_entity_poly.pdbx_seq_one_letter_code
_entity_poly.pdbx_strand_id
1 'polypeptide(L)'
;MATGVTQNVGARVWWGPALVTAVALCMHALPGQDVDVDSWWTTWHMDKVLHFLAFLTWGLTMSVALAKQRLFQKGSRFELAMMGGAAIFGTVLECLQGACVPNRSADLADVAADVAGVALALLAFRVIFGCRPGRIATD
;
A
#
# COMPACT_ATOMS: atom_id res chain seq x y z
N MET A 1 23.71 -34.85 -11.45
CA MET A 1 23.06 -33.76 -12.23
C MET A 1 21.79 -33.36 -11.46
N ALA A 2 21.85 -32.32 -10.67
CA ALA A 2 20.68 -31.78 -9.99
C ALA A 2 20.12 -30.69 -10.89
N THR A 3 19.07 -30.99 -11.62
CA THR A 3 18.29 -30.00 -12.36
C THR A 3 17.55 -29.16 -11.34
N GLY A 4 18.12 -28.00 -11.03
CA GLY A 4 17.47 -27.01 -10.19
C GLY A 4 16.16 -26.59 -10.81
N VAL A 5 15.07 -27.04 -10.22
CA VAL A 5 13.75 -26.44 -10.41
C VAL A 5 13.84 -25.04 -9.78
N THR A 6 14.25 -24.06 -10.56
CA THR A 6 14.04 -22.65 -10.23
C THR A 6 12.53 -22.41 -10.26
N GLN A 7 11.86 -22.76 -9.16
CA GLN A 7 10.46 -22.46 -9.03
C GLN A 7 10.28 -20.96 -9.25
N ASN A 8 9.38 -20.60 -10.15
CA ASN A 8 8.89 -19.24 -10.38
C ASN A 8 8.16 -18.70 -9.11
N VAL A 9 8.87 -18.62 -7.99
CA VAL A 9 8.41 -17.95 -6.78
C VAL A 9 8.20 -16.46 -7.06
N GLY A 10 8.90 -15.92 -8.07
CA GLY A 10 8.90 -14.51 -8.40
C GLY A 10 7.53 -13.92 -8.70
N ALA A 11 6.73 -14.53 -9.55
CA ALA A 11 5.47 -13.92 -9.98
C ALA A 11 4.38 -14.01 -8.91
N ARG A 12 4.28 -15.13 -8.20
CA ARG A 12 3.21 -15.36 -7.19
C ARG A 12 3.28 -14.40 -6.00
N VAL A 13 4.44 -13.90 -5.68
CA VAL A 13 4.65 -13.00 -4.54
C VAL A 13 4.05 -11.61 -4.78
N TRP A 14 3.89 -11.22 -6.05
CA TRP A 14 3.34 -9.92 -6.43
C TRP A 14 1.82 -9.87 -6.48
N TRP A 15 1.12 -11.01 -6.39
CA TRP A 15 -0.34 -11.04 -6.42
C TRP A 15 -0.98 -10.24 -5.27
N GLY A 16 -0.41 -10.32 -4.07
CA GLY A 16 -0.91 -9.57 -2.92
C GLY A 16 -0.90 -8.06 -3.17
N PRO A 17 0.28 -7.45 -3.40
CA PRO A 17 0.35 -6.01 -3.72
C PRO A 17 -0.48 -5.62 -4.94
N ALA A 18 -0.49 -6.43 -6.00
CA ALA A 18 -1.25 -6.15 -7.21
C ALA A 18 -2.76 -6.14 -6.94
N LEU A 19 -3.28 -7.11 -6.18
CA LEU A 19 -4.69 -7.16 -5.82
C LEU A 19 -5.08 -5.94 -4.97
N VAL A 20 -4.28 -5.60 -3.96
CA VAL A 20 -4.57 -4.42 -3.13
C VAL A 20 -4.53 -3.13 -3.96
N THR A 21 -3.56 -3.00 -4.87
CA THR A 21 -3.52 -1.88 -5.81
C THR A 21 -4.78 -1.81 -6.68
N ALA A 22 -5.21 -2.94 -7.24
CA ALA A 22 -6.42 -3.00 -8.06
C ALA A 22 -7.67 -2.62 -7.26
N VAL A 23 -7.82 -3.13 -6.03
CA VAL A 23 -8.94 -2.77 -5.15
C VAL A 23 -8.91 -1.28 -4.80
N ALA A 24 -7.74 -0.74 -4.44
CA ALA A 24 -7.60 0.69 -4.17
C ALA A 24 -8.02 1.54 -5.37
N LEU A 25 -7.55 1.21 -6.58
CA LEU A 25 -7.94 1.90 -7.81
C LEU A 25 -9.46 1.83 -8.06
N CYS A 26 -10.08 0.66 -7.87
CA CYS A 26 -11.51 0.50 -8.00
C CYS A 26 -12.28 1.36 -7.00
N MET A 27 -11.86 1.38 -5.74
CA MET A 27 -12.51 2.20 -4.71
C MET A 27 -12.40 3.70 -5.02
N HIS A 28 -11.25 4.13 -5.54
CA HIS A 28 -11.03 5.53 -5.93
C HIS A 28 -11.84 5.95 -7.16
N ALA A 29 -12.23 5.01 -8.02
CA ALA A 29 -13.06 5.27 -9.19
C ALA A 29 -14.56 5.37 -8.87
N LEU A 30 -14.98 5.03 -7.65
CA LEU A 30 -16.41 5.12 -7.27
C LEU A 30 -16.83 6.57 -7.07
N PRO A 31 -17.98 6.99 -7.64
CA PRO A 31 -18.52 8.32 -7.44
C PRO A 31 -18.84 8.59 -5.97
N GLY A 32 -18.41 9.76 -5.46
CA GLY A 32 -18.56 10.10 -4.04
C GLY A 32 -19.98 10.43 -3.59
N GLN A 33 -20.95 10.57 -4.51
CA GLN A 33 -22.30 11.06 -4.20
C GLN A 33 -23.45 10.04 -4.37
N ASP A 34 -23.18 8.89 -4.98
CA ASP A 34 -24.25 7.90 -5.22
C ASP A 34 -24.46 6.94 -4.05
N VAL A 35 -23.64 7.06 -3.02
CA VAL A 35 -23.84 6.37 -1.76
C VAL A 35 -24.46 7.37 -0.80
N ASP A 36 -25.74 7.22 -0.49
CA ASP A 36 -26.42 7.92 0.59
C ASP A 36 -25.80 7.43 1.92
N VAL A 37 -24.56 7.89 2.14
CA VAL A 37 -23.82 7.56 3.35
C VAL A 37 -24.32 8.45 4.46
N ASP A 38 -24.93 7.82 5.45
CA ASP A 38 -25.36 8.44 6.68
C ASP A 38 -24.34 9.45 7.19
N SER A 39 -24.81 10.49 7.86
CA SER A 39 -24.00 11.58 8.42
C SER A 39 -22.80 11.12 9.27
N TRP A 40 -22.83 9.90 9.83
CA TRP A 40 -21.73 9.33 10.61
C TRP A 40 -20.47 9.04 9.76
N TRP A 41 -20.63 8.66 8.48
CA TRP A 41 -19.50 8.41 7.57
C TRP A 41 -18.65 9.67 7.35
N THR A 42 -19.33 10.80 7.10
CA THR A 42 -18.64 12.09 6.94
C THR A 42 -18.09 12.61 8.26
N THR A 43 -18.79 12.40 9.37
CA THR A 43 -18.37 12.81 10.70
C THR A 43 -17.08 12.11 11.15
N TRP A 44 -16.92 10.82 10.81
CA TRP A 44 -15.77 10.02 11.21
C TRP A 44 -14.66 9.97 10.15
N HIS A 45 -14.74 10.78 9.09
CA HIS A 45 -13.74 10.77 8.02
C HIS A 45 -13.37 9.37 7.55
N MET A 46 -14.37 8.55 7.27
CA MET A 46 -14.19 7.14 6.91
C MET A 46 -13.40 6.95 5.61
N ASP A 47 -13.40 7.94 4.73
CA ASP A 47 -12.53 8.02 3.57
C ASP A 47 -11.05 7.87 3.97
N LYS A 48 -10.59 8.65 4.95
CA LYS A 48 -9.20 8.61 5.44
C LYS A 48 -8.85 7.29 6.13
N VAL A 49 -9.82 6.71 6.82
CA VAL A 49 -9.66 5.37 7.41
C VAL A 49 -9.48 4.32 6.31
N LEU A 50 -10.23 4.40 5.22
CA LEU A 50 -10.10 3.49 4.09
C LEU A 50 -8.74 3.65 3.39
N HIS A 51 -8.29 4.89 3.14
CA HIS A 51 -6.96 5.17 2.60
C HIS A 51 -5.88 4.54 3.49
N PHE A 52 -5.91 4.83 4.79
CA PHE A 52 -4.98 4.27 5.75
C PHE A 52 -4.95 2.73 5.73
N LEU A 53 -6.11 2.06 5.77
CA LEU A 53 -6.19 0.60 5.79
C LEU A 53 -5.74 -0.03 4.46
N ALA A 54 -6.08 0.60 3.33
CA ALA A 54 -5.63 0.16 2.02
C ALA A 54 -4.10 0.21 1.91
N PHE A 55 -3.49 1.32 2.31
CA PHE A 55 -2.04 1.48 2.24
C PHE A 55 -1.30 0.71 3.34
N LEU A 56 -1.91 0.48 4.50
CA LEU A 56 -1.40 -0.46 5.51
C LEU A 56 -1.29 -1.88 4.91
N THR A 57 -2.36 -2.35 4.29
CA THR A 57 -2.40 -3.68 3.67
C THR A 57 -1.44 -3.78 2.49
N TRP A 58 -1.40 -2.74 1.65
CA TRP A 58 -0.45 -2.64 0.54
C TRP A 58 1.00 -2.66 1.04
N GLY A 59 1.31 -1.87 2.05
CA GLY A 59 2.66 -1.80 2.65
C GLY A 59 3.11 -3.13 3.24
N LEU A 60 2.22 -3.86 3.92
CA LEU A 60 2.53 -5.19 4.45
C LEU A 60 2.80 -6.21 3.34
N THR A 61 1.91 -6.30 2.35
CA THR A 61 2.05 -7.25 1.23
C THR A 61 3.27 -6.93 0.38
N MET A 62 3.54 -5.66 0.13
CA MET A 62 4.73 -5.19 -0.59
C MET A 62 6.01 -5.50 0.19
N SER A 63 6.03 -5.27 1.50
CA SER A 63 7.18 -5.59 2.36
C SER A 63 7.52 -7.08 2.30
N VAL A 64 6.52 -7.95 2.36
CA VAL A 64 6.69 -9.41 2.22
C VAL A 64 7.21 -9.75 0.83
N ALA A 65 6.64 -9.17 -0.23
CA ALA A 65 7.03 -9.44 -1.60
C ALA A 65 8.50 -9.05 -1.86
N LEU A 66 8.89 -7.84 -1.47
CA LEU A 66 10.24 -7.33 -1.64
C LEU A 66 11.26 -8.09 -0.77
N ALA A 67 10.89 -8.47 0.45
CA ALA A 67 11.75 -9.25 1.33
C ALA A 67 12.03 -10.64 0.74
N LYS A 68 11.02 -11.33 0.22
CA LYS A 68 11.20 -12.64 -0.45
C LYS A 68 12.07 -12.55 -1.70
N GLN A 69 12.08 -11.43 -2.37
CA GLN A 69 12.90 -11.23 -3.58
C GLN A 69 14.30 -10.69 -3.28
N ARG A 70 14.63 -10.41 -2.02
CA ARG A 70 15.92 -9.82 -1.60
C ARG A 70 16.27 -8.51 -2.33
N LEU A 71 15.26 -7.76 -2.82
CA LEU A 71 15.48 -6.55 -3.60
C LEU A 71 16.02 -5.38 -2.78
N PHE A 72 15.68 -5.33 -1.48
CA PHE A 72 16.14 -4.28 -0.57
C PHE A 72 16.81 -4.87 0.67
N GLN A 73 18.13 -4.92 0.65
CA GLN A 73 18.92 -5.48 1.76
C GLN A 73 19.40 -4.43 2.77
N LYS A 74 19.31 -3.15 2.47
CA LYS A 74 19.88 -2.07 3.28
C LYS A 74 18.81 -1.11 3.82
N GLY A 75 18.32 -1.45 4.95
CA GLY A 75 17.47 -0.81 5.97
C GLY A 75 16.80 0.53 5.62
N SER A 76 17.46 1.63 5.82
CA SER A 76 16.86 2.96 5.70
C SER A 76 16.43 3.34 4.28
N ARG A 77 17.12 2.87 3.26
CA ARG A 77 16.75 3.13 1.85
C ARG A 77 15.47 2.42 1.45
N PHE A 78 15.25 1.20 1.97
CA PHE A 78 14.01 0.48 1.72
C PHE A 78 12.81 1.24 2.27
N GLU A 79 12.90 1.68 3.51
CA GLU A 79 11.81 2.39 4.19
C GLU A 79 11.51 3.72 3.52
N LEU A 80 12.56 4.48 3.17
CA LEU A 80 12.41 5.72 2.45
C LEU A 80 11.77 5.50 1.07
N ALA A 81 12.15 4.46 0.34
CA ALA A 81 11.56 4.11 -0.94
C ALA A 81 10.08 3.71 -0.81
N MET A 82 9.72 2.95 0.25
CA MET A 82 8.33 2.56 0.50
C MET A 82 7.46 3.78 0.84
N MET A 83 7.92 4.66 1.74
CA MET A 83 7.18 5.85 2.13
C MET A 83 7.09 6.86 0.97
N GLY A 84 8.18 7.07 0.24
CA GLY A 84 8.19 7.91 -0.96
C GLY A 84 7.27 7.36 -2.05
N GLY A 85 7.30 6.05 -2.27
CA GLY A 85 6.39 5.37 -3.19
C GLY A 85 4.92 5.54 -2.80
N ALA A 86 4.59 5.43 -1.51
CA ALA A 86 3.25 5.68 -1.00
C ALA A 86 2.80 7.12 -1.23
N ALA A 87 3.67 8.10 -0.93
CA ALA A 87 3.37 9.51 -1.15
C ALA A 87 3.11 9.81 -2.63
N ILE A 88 3.96 9.31 -3.53
CA ILE A 88 3.79 9.49 -4.98
C ILE A 88 2.51 8.80 -5.46
N PHE A 89 2.29 7.56 -5.08
CA PHE A 89 1.12 6.79 -5.50
C PHE A 89 -0.18 7.40 -4.97
N GLY A 90 -0.23 7.77 -3.68
CA GLY A 90 -1.37 8.46 -3.08
C GLY A 90 -1.65 9.81 -3.79
N THR A 91 -0.62 10.62 -4.04
CA THR A 91 -0.78 11.88 -4.78
C THR A 91 -1.36 11.64 -6.18
N VAL A 92 -0.89 10.62 -6.91
CA VAL A 92 -1.44 10.27 -8.22
C VAL A 92 -2.91 9.88 -8.12
N LEU A 93 -3.28 9.07 -7.12
CA LEU A 93 -4.68 8.68 -6.89
C LEU A 93 -5.57 9.89 -6.61
N GLU A 94 -5.12 10.80 -5.74
CA GLU A 94 -5.85 12.03 -5.42
C GLU A 94 -6.03 12.94 -6.63
N CYS A 95 -4.97 13.10 -7.44
CA CYS A 95 -5.07 13.85 -8.69
C CYS A 95 -6.05 13.22 -9.67
N LEU A 96 -6.05 11.89 -9.80
CA LEU A 96 -7.00 11.17 -10.64
C LEU A 96 -8.44 11.31 -10.14
N GLN A 97 -8.65 11.24 -8.83
CA GLN A 97 -9.97 11.49 -8.25
C GLN A 97 -10.47 12.90 -8.56
N GLY A 98 -9.66 13.92 -8.29
CA GLY A 98 -10.04 15.30 -8.55
C GLY A 98 -10.27 15.60 -10.03
N ALA A 99 -9.60 14.89 -10.95
CA ALA A 99 -9.74 15.10 -12.39
C ALA A 99 -10.85 14.28 -13.05
N CYS A 100 -11.12 13.06 -12.54
CA CYS A 100 -11.94 12.06 -13.23
C CYS A 100 -13.24 11.73 -12.51
N VAL A 101 -13.37 12.02 -11.20
CA VAL A 101 -14.55 11.67 -10.42
C VAL A 101 -15.38 12.93 -10.14
N PRO A 102 -16.66 12.99 -10.59
CA PRO A 102 -17.50 14.14 -10.31
C PRO A 102 -17.65 14.42 -8.82
N ASN A 103 -17.61 15.70 -8.47
CA ASN A 103 -17.79 16.18 -7.09
C ASN A 103 -16.75 15.67 -6.07
N ARG A 104 -15.57 15.24 -6.54
CA ARG A 104 -14.42 14.96 -5.69
C ARG A 104 -13.29 15.96 -5.95
N SER A 105 -12.60 16.35 -4.89
CA SER A 105 -11.37 17.16 -4.93
C SER A 105 -10.22 16.37 -4.32
N ALA A 106 -9.00 16.62 -4.82
CA ALA A 106 -7.80 16.05 -4.22
C ALA A 106 -7.64 16.53 -2.77
N ASP A 107 -7.37 15.62 -1.85
CA ASP A 107 -7.17 15.92 -0.42
C ASP A 107 -5.78 15.44 0.05
N LEU A 108 -4.95 16.38 0.48
CA LEU A 108 -3.63 16.07 1.05
C LEU A 108 -3.71 15.25 2.35
N ALA A 109 -4.82 15.30 3.07
CA ALA A 109 -4.99 14.49 4.27
C ALA A 109 -5.14 13.00 3.94
N ASP A 110 -5.68 12.67 2.75
CA ASP A 110 -5.74 11.30 2.26
C ASP A 110 -4.35 10.76 1.91
N VAL A 111 -3.50 11.58 1.26
CA VAL A 111 -2.09 11.24 1.06
C VAL A 111 -1.34 11.04 2.39
N ALA A 112 -1.64 11.87 3.40
CA ALA A 112 -1.05 11.69 4.73
C ALA A 112 -1.50 10.38 5.40
N ALA A 113 -2.77 9.98 5.22
CA ALA A 113 -3.29 8.70 5.70
C ALA A 113 -2.62 7.52 4.99
N ASP A 114 -2.37 7.62 3.68
CA ASP A 114 -1.64 6.62 2.89
C ASP A 114 -0.23 6.38 3.43
N VAL A 115 0.52 7.47 3.63
CA VAL A 115 1.89 7.40 4.17
C VAL A 115 1.89 6.85 5.59
N ALA A 116 0.93 7.25 6.43
CA ALA A 116 0.78 6.73 7.80
C ALA A 116 0.49 5.22 7.79
N GLY A 117 -0.36 4.76 6.88
CA GLY A 117 -0.65 3.33 6.67
C GLY A 117 0.61 2.53 6.36
N VAL A 118 1.43 3.00 5.40
CA VAL A 118 2.71 2.35 5.06
C VAL A 118 3.71 2.41 6.21
N ALA A 119 3.78 3.53 6.94
CA ALA A 119 4.67 3.65 8.11
C ALA A 119 4.31 2.61 9.18
N LEU A 120 3.02 2.43 9.47
CA LEU A 120 2.56 1.39 10.40
C LEU A 120 2.83 -0.02 9.85
N ALA A 121 2.66 -0.25 8.54
CA ALA A 121 3.00 -1.53 7.91
C ALA A 121 4.48 -1.90 8.12
N LEU A 122 5.38 -0.95 7.92
CA LEU A 122 6.82 -1.14 8.13
C LEU A 122 7.15 -1.45 9.60
N LEU A 123 6.51 -0.74 10.53
CA LEU A 123 6.65 -0.98 11.96
C LEU A 123 6.14 -2.38 12.33
N ALA A 124 4.93 -2.73 11.89
CA ALA A 124 4.32 -4.05 12.14
C ALA A 124 5.19 -5.17 11.56
N PHE A 125 5.71 -4.99 10.34
CA PHE A 125 6.60 -5.95 9.72
C PHE A 125 7.88 -6.17 10.56
N ARG A 126 8.47 -5.11 11.09
CA ARG A 126 9.64 -5.19 11.99
C ARG A 126 9.32 -5.97 13.27
N VAL A 127 8.17 -5.70 13.88
CA VAL A 127 7.76 -6.35 15.13
C VAL A 127 7.50 -7.84 14.88
N ILE A 128 6.78 -8.18 13.81
CA ILE A 128 6.36 -9.57 13.53
C ILE A 128 7.56 -10.42 13.11
N PHE A 129 8.44 -9.89 12.25
CA PHE A 129 9.54 -10.68 11.69
C PHE A 129 10.90 -10.40 12.36
N GLY A 130 10.95 -9.52 13.37
CA GLY A 130 12.16 -9.20 14.12
C GLY A 130 13.29 -8.60 13.28
N CYS A 131 13.01 -8.19 12.05
CA CYS A 131 14.00 -7.67 11.11
C CYS A 131 13.44 -6.55 10.25
N ARG A 132 14.33 -5.76 9.66
CA ARG A 132 13.91 -4.81 8.61
C ARG A 132 13.46 -5.56 7.37
N PRO A 133 12.45 -5.06 6.61
CA PRO A 133 11.89 -5.73 5.45
C PRO A 133 12.91 -6.22 4.41
N GLY A 134 14.03 -5.57 4.24
CA GLY A 134 15.09 -6.00 3.33
C GLY A 134 16.03 -7.09 3.85
N ARG A 135 15.78 -7.66 5.03
CA ARG A 135 16.68 -8.59 5.74
C ARG A 135 15.98 -9.88 6.18
N ILE A 136 15.16 -10.47 5.38
CA ILE A 136 14.72 -11.84 5.68
C ILE A 136 15.90 -12.75 5.35
N ALA A 137 16.57 -13.25 6.40
CA ALA A 137 17.51 -14.34 6.26
C ALA A 137 16.71 -15.56 5.74
N THR A 138 17.17 -16.13 4.68
CA THR A 138 16.76 -17.46 4.26
C THR A 138 17.75 -18.42 4.86
N ASP A 139 17.41 -19.03 5.96
CA ASP A 139 18.04 -20.28 6.36
C ASP A 139 17.52 -21.41 5.47
#